data_fb5c6b93b3a4a691a26097dd21b48785
#
_entry.id   fb5c6b93b3a4a691a26097dd21b48785
#
_cell.length_a   1.000
_cell.length_b   1.000
_cell.length_c   1.000
_cell.angle_alpha   90.00
_cell.angle_beta   90.00
_cell.angle_gamma   90.00
#
_symmetry.space_group_name_H-M   'P 1'
#
loop_
_entity.id
_entity.type
_entity.pdbx_description
1 polymer ?
#
loop_
_entity_poly.entity_id
_entity_poly.type
_entity_poly.pdbx_seq_one_letter_code
_entity_poly.pdbx_strand_id
1 'polypeptide(L)' 'MSLLQEIVEKGDGIYKAKYKRDCEQRYFGQYIAVDVETGDGFIAPSAAAAIRNGQSAGKQGALFRLIRIGYKTGGNPTPH' A
#
# COMPACT_ATOMS: atom_id res chain seq x y z
N MET A 1 2.72 14.59 15.45
CA MET A 1 3.00 13.51 14.51
C MET A 1 3.23 14.08 13.13
N SER A 2 4.10 13.46 12.36
CA SER A 2 4.34 13.92 11.00
C SER A 2 3.25 13.40 10.06
N LEU A 3 3.06 14.11 8.95
CA LEU A 3 2.14 13.68 7.92
C LEU A 3 2.53 12.30 7.38
N LEU A 4 3.82 12.06 7.24
CA LEU A 4 4.32 10.77 6.75
C LEU A 4 3.90 9.64 7.68
N GLN A 5 4.00 9.85 8.97
CA GLN A 5 3.59 8.83 9.94
C GLN A 5 2.10 8.54 9.85
N GLU A 6 1.30 9.57 9.67
CA GLU A 6 -0.15 9.39 9.50
C GLU A 6 -0.48 8.60 8.24
N ILE A 7 0.21 8.87 7.15
CA ILE A 7 0.01 8.13 5.90
C ILE A 7 0.35 6.66 6.08
N VAL A 8 1.47 6.39 6.74
CA VAL A 8 1.90 5.01 6.99
C VAL A 8 0.86 4.28 7.84
N GLU A 9 0.43 4.89 8.94
CA GLU A 9 -0.53 4.24 9.85
C GLU A 9 -1.88 4.00 9.19
N LYS A 10 -2.40 4.99 8.48
CA LYS A 10 -3.67 4.85 7.80
C LYS A 10 -3.61 3.80 6.68
N GLY A 11 -2.56 3.86 5.88
CA GLY A 11 -2.40 2.92 4.78
C GLY A 11 -2.23 1.50 5.26
N ASP A 12 -1.43 1.29 6.31
CA ASP A 12 -1.25 -0.03 6.88
C ASP A 12 -2.55 -0.57 7.46
N GLY A 13 -3.34 0.28 8.11
CA GLY A 13 -4.64 -0.12 8.65
C GLY A 13 -5.62 -0.53 7.57
N ILE A 14 -5.68 0.24 6.48
CA ILE A 14 -6.53 -0.07 5.35
C ILE A 14 -6.09 -1.40 4.71
N TYR A 15 -4.80 -1.57 4.52
CA TYR A 15 -4.27 -2.79 3.93
C TYR A 15 -4.66 -4.01 4.76
N LYS A 16 -4.43 -3.96 6.06
CA LYS A 16 -4.74 -5.09 6.94
C LYS A 16 -6.23 -5.41 6.96
N ALA A 17 -7.07 -4.38 6.93
CA ALA A 17 -8.51 -4.57 7.02
C ALA A 17 -9.14 -5.03 5.70
N LYS A 18 -8.65 -4.53 4.57
CA LYS A 18 -9.30 -4.75 3.29
C LYS A 18 -8.55 -5.66 2.34
N TYR A 19 -7.22 -5.64 2.36
CA TYR A 19 -6.44 -6.22 1.28
C TYR A 19 -5.54 -7.37 1.68
N LYS A 20 -5.06 -7.38 2.91
CA LYS A 20 -3.99 -8.28 3.31
C LYS A 20 -4.28 -9.74 2.95
N ARG A 21 -5.44 -10.22 3.30
CA ARG A 21 -5.79 -11.63 3.11
C ARG A 21 -5.75 -12.04 1.64
N ASP A 22 -6.49 -11.31 0.81
CA ASP A 22 -6.59 -11.63 -0.61
C ASP A 22 -5.30 -11.36 -1.34
N CYS A 23 -4.65 -10.24 -1.04
CA CYS A 23 -3.42 -9.87 -1.72
C CYS A 23 -2.30 -10.85 -1.42
N GLU A 24 -2.18 -11.30 -0.18
CA GLU A 24 -1.10 -12.22 0.16
C GLU A 24 -1.32 -13.60 -0.43
N GLN A 25 -2.56 -13.95 -0.76
CA GLN A 25 -2.84 -15.19 -1.45
C GLN A 25 -2.61 -15.11 -2.95
N ARG A 26 -2.97 -13.98 -3.56
CA ARG A 26 -3.00 -13.84 -5.01
C ARG A 26 -1.82 -13.08 -5.59
N TYR A 27 -1.30 -12.11 -4.85
CA TYR A 27 -0.34 -11.15 -5.38
C TYR A 27 0.93 -11.09 -4.55
N PHE A 28 1.28 -12.17 -3.87
CA PHE A 28 2.45 -12.22 -3.02
C PHE A 28 3.70 -11.74 -3.77
N GLY A 29 4.43 -10.81 -3.17
CA GLY A 29 5.65 -10.27 -3.77
C GLY A 29 5.43 -9.07 -4.66
N GLN A 30 4.18 -8.79 -5.05
CA GLN A 30 3.88 -7.58 -5.82
C GLN A 30 3.68 -6.40 -4.89
N TYR A 31 3.31 -5.26 -5.45
CA TYR A 31 3.15 -4.03 -4.67
C TYR A 31 1.71 -3.54 -4.77
N ILE A 32 1.25 -2.90 -3.71
CA ILE A 32 -0.03 -2.21 -3.71
C ILE A 32 0.18 -0.77 -3.26
N ALA A 33 -0.41 0.18 -4.00
CA ALA A 33 -0.46 1.57 -3.60
C ALA A 33 -1.86 1.83 -3.04
N VAL A 34 -1.94 2.16 -1.77
CA VAL A 34 -3.21 2.38 -1.08
C VAL A 34 -3.45 3.87 -0.94
N ASP A 35 -4.57 4.34 -1.50
CA ASP A 35 -5.00 5.72 -1.31
C ASP A 35 -5.52 5.85 0.12
N VAL A 36 -4.81 6.61 0.94
CA VAL A 36 -5.14 6.68 2.37
C VAL A 36 -6.40 7.47 2.66
N GLU A 37 -6.91 8.21 1.69
CA GLU A 37 -8.14 8.97 1.89
C GLU A 37 -9.38 8.17 1.50
N THR A 38 -9.30 7.39 0.42
CA THR A 38 -10.46 6.64 -0.08
C THR A 38 -10.42 5.16 0.24
N GLY A 39 -9.22 4.63 0.48
CA GLY A 39 -9.04 3.20 0.70
C GLY A 39 -8.88 2.38 -0.57
N ASP A 40 -8.80 3.03 -1.73
CA ASP A 40 -8.60 2.31 -2.99
C ASP A 40 -7.18 1.76 -3.07
N GLY A 41 -7.03 0.57 -3.65
CA GLY A 41 -5.74 -0.06 -3.81
C GLY A 41 -5.43 -0.36 -5.26
N PHE A 42 -4.17 -0.18 -5.65
CA PHE A 42 -3.70 -0.40 -7.02
C PHE A 42 -2.50 -1.32 -6.99
N ILE A 43 -2.64 -2.48 -7.59
CA ILE A 43 -1.65 -3.55 -7.50
C ILE A 43 -0.87 -3.65 -8.81
N ALA A 44 0.45 -3.83 -8.67
CA ALA A 44 1.32 -4.00 -9.84
C ALA A 44 2.60 -4.73 -9.43
N PRO A 45 3.35 -5.26 -10.42
CA PRO A 45 4.59 -5.97 -10.13
C PRO A 45 5.70 -5.10 -9.57
N SER A 46 5.62 -3.78 -9.73
CA SER A 46 6.64 -2.87 -9.22
C SER A 46 5.99 -1.70 -8.49
N ALA A 47 6.77 -1.07 -7.61
CA ALA A 47 6.32 0.09 -6.85
C ALA A 47 5.90 1.24 -7.77
N ALA A 48 6.72 1.55 -8.76
CA ALA A 48 6.43 2.62 -9.69
C ALA A 48 5.15 2.35 -10.49
N ALA A 49 4.95 1.11 -10.91
CA ALA A 49 3.77 0.76 -11.69
C ALA A 49 2.50 0.84 -10.83
N ALA A 50 2.57 0.44 -9.56
CA ALA A 50 1.41 0.53 -8.67
C ALA A 50 0.97 1.98 -8.49
N ILE A 51 1.93 2.87 -8.26
CA ILE A 51 1.64 4.31 -8.13
C ILE A 51 1.10 4.87 -9.43
N ARG A 52 1.71 4.49 -10.55
CA ARG A 52 1.25 4.95 -11.87
C ARG A 52 -0.19 4.50 -12.14
N ASN A 53 -0.54 3.29 -11.77
CA ASN A 53 -1.91 2.80 -11.93
C ASN A 53 -2.89 3.66 -11.14
N GLY A 54 -2.53 4.03 -9.91
CA GLY A 54 -3.36 4.92 -9.12
C GLY A 54 -3.52 6.28 -9.77
N GLN A 55 -2.44 6.85 -10.27
CA GLN A 55 -2.48 8.14 -10.95
C GLN A 55 -3.32 8.09 -12.22
N SER A 56 -3.19 7.01 -12.99
CA SER A 56 -3.97 6.82 -14.21
C SER A 56 -5.46 6.66 -13.94
N ALA A 57 -5.83 6.20 -12.76
CA ALA A 57 -7.23 6.09 -12.35
C ALA A 57 -7.81 7.41 -11.87
N GLY A 58 -7.13 8.53 -12.11
CA GLY A 58 -7.61 9.84 -11.72
C GLY A 58 -7.17 10.29 -10.34
N LYS A 59 -6.23 9.58 -9.75
CA LYS A 59 -5.78 9.87 -8.39
C LYS A 59 -4.47 10.66 -8.37
N GLN A 60 -4.30 11.55 -9.32
CA GLN A 60 -3.13 12.44 -9.33
C GLN A 60 -3.18 13.35 -8.12
N GLY A 61 -2.07 13.45 -7.42
CA GLY A 61 -2.00 14.22 -6.20
C GLY A 61 -2.49 13.49 -4.96
N ALA A 62 -2.99 12.27 -5.10
CA ALA A 62 -3.39 11.47 -3.95
C ALA A 62 -2.17 11.03 -3.15
N LEU A 63 -2.38 10.81 -1.86
CA LEU A 63 -1.34 10.30 -0.98
C LEU A 63 -1.47 8.78 -0.91
N PHE A 64 -0.43 8.08 -1.35
CA PHE A 64 -0.43 6.63 -1.37
C PHE A 64 0.52 6.07 -0.32
N ARG A 65 0.06 5.02 0.35
CA ARG A 65 0.92 4.15 1.14
C ARG A 65 1.32 2.96 0.26
N LEU A 66 2.59 2.86 -0.05
CA LEU A 66 3.09 1.77 -0.88
C LEU A 66 3.51 0.60 0.01
N ILE A 67 2.99 -0.57 -0.29
CA ILE A 67 3.25 -1.77 0.50
C ILE A 67 3.67 -2.90 -0.43
N ARG A 68 4.71 -3.62 -0.04
CA ARG A 68 5.09 -4.84 -0.74
C ARG A 68 4.28 -5.99 -0.14
N ILE A 69 3.45 -6.60 -0.96
CA ILE A 69 2.50 -7.62 -0.53
C ILE A 69 3.24 -8.85 -0.01
N GLY A 70 2.88 -9.29 1.19
CA GLY A 70 3.48 -10.46 1.80
C GLY A 70 4.71 -10.17 2.65
N TYR A 71 5.18 -8.92 2.66
CA TYR A 71 6.33 -8.52 3.45
C TYR A 71 5.87 -7.62 4.60
N LYS A 72 6.61 -7.60 5.68
CA LYS A 72 6.28 -6.75 6.80
C LYS A 72 6.31 -5.29 6.38
N THR A 73 5.27 -4.56 6.78
CA THR A 73 5.15 -3.15 6.48
C THR A 73 5.45 -2.33 7.72
N GLY A 74 6.00 -1.19 7.50
CA GLY A 74 6.20 -0.23 8.56
C GLY A 74 6.90 -0.77 9.78
N GLY A 75 7.57 -0.25 10.48
CA GLY A 75 8.19 -0.74 11.66
C GLY A 75 9.55 -1.34 11.42
N ASN A 76 10.12 -1.78 12.47
CA ASN A 76 11.47 -2.27 12.48
C ASN A 76 11.54 -3.66 11.85
N PRO A 77 12.56 -3.93 11.06
CA PRO A 77 12.78 -5.27 10.60
C PRO A 77 12.95 -6.18 11.82
N THR A 78 12.16 -7.24 11.84
CA THR A 78 12.25 -8.19 12.92
C THR A 78 13.12 -9.34 12.46
N PRO A 79 14.19 -9.62 13.16
CA PRO A 79 14.98 -10.80 12.82
C PRO A 79 14.14 -12.05 13.01
N HIS A 80 14.27 -12.95 12.11
CA HIS A 80 13.54 -14.21 12.19
C HIS A 80 14.41 -15.29 12.76
#